data_90fbb631c40df77404f3ac16be534aa0
#
_entry.id   90fbb631c40df77404f3ac16be534aa0
#
_cell.length_a   1.000
_cell.length_b   1.000
_cell.length_c   1.000
_cell.angle_alpha   90.00
_cell.angle_beta   90.00
_cell.angle_gamma   90.00
#
_symmetry.space_group_name_H-M   'P 1'
#
loop_
_entity.id
_entity.type
_entity.pdbx_description
1 polymer ?
#
loop_
_entity_poly.entity_id
_entity_poly.type
_entity_poly.pdbx_seq_one_letter_code
_entity_poly.pdbx_strand_id
1 'polypeptide(L)'
;DVIRRPIELATDKVTLDPVIYHAVLEMEKKNGCKYDTVITMQATSPTLKKETIKAALKFFSESDYDTIISAMNKPHLSWGVKDGKIVKNYEKRLNSQELPANYLETGGFLITKRECVSESGRIGENVNIFEISEDEAVDIDTYSDWVLCENILKRKKIIFRTVGKMKLGMGHVYRCLTLAYKLTGHEILFVLDSESDIGIAKVKEANFPYEVIDNERDFEGILQKVKPDIIVNDILDTTPEYMNICTRNAGRVVNFEDVGQGAKYADAVINALYEKGDRLYNEYYGSKYFCIRDEFLEEEPKEFSSEVKNIIVIFGGADPSDLTGRLYSICKKLHEVYPLVEFHFLVGFAYSHKDKIVTDEANNIFIHNDAKRVSSFMTKADLAVTSQGRTVYELASMGVPAVVMAQNEREAEHVFAGIQNGFINLGLGSKQDDNTIISTIEWLIKTPEVRKEMRRLQLSKDFSKGQNRVIGLILNDSSDDEE
;
A
#
# COMPACT_ATOMS: atom_id res chain seq x y z
N ASP A 1 -9.12 29.49 -28.76
CA ASP A 1 -9.87 29.80 -29.98
C ASP A 1 -10.42 28.52 -30.61
N VAL A 2 -11.59 28.59 -31.25
CA VAL A 2 -12.21 27.48 -31.99
C VAL A 2 -12.22 27.84 -33.48
N ILE A 3 -11.69 26.92 -34.29
CA ILE A 3 -11.72 27.04 -35.76
C ILE A 3 -12.69 26.00 -36.30
N ARG A 4 -13.68 26.46 -37.08
CA ARG A 4 -14.60 25.53 -37.70
C ARG A 4 -13.93 24.84 -38.88
N ARG A 5 -13.86 23.51 -38.84
CA ARG A 5 -13.34 22.69 -39.91
C ARG A 5 -14.36 22.69 -41.08
N PRO A 6 -13.93 22.99 -42.33
CA PRO A 6 -14.75 22.77 -43.50
C PRO A 6 -15.18 21.31 -43.64
N ILE A 7 -16.34 21.07 -44.23
CA ILE A 7 -16.93 19.73 -44.33
C ILE A 7 -16.08 18.80 -45.17
N GLU A 8 -15.37 19.34 -46.16
CA GLU A 8 -14.44 18.63 -47.05
C GLU A 8 -13.24 18.05 -46.28
N LEU A 9 -12.82 18.76 -45.22
CA LEU A 9 -11.70 18.37 -44.37
C LEU A 9 -12.14 17.50 -43.17
N ALA A 10 -13.45 17.25 -43.02
CA ALA A 10 -13.99 16.52 -41.87
C ALA A 10 -14.37 15.06 -42.18
N THR A 11 -13.87 14.51 -43.27
CA THR A 11 -14.13 13.12 -43.66
C THR A 11 -13.06 12.18 -43.12
N ASP A 12 -13.40 10.90 -42.92
CA ASP A 12 -12.47 9.86 -42.38
C ASP A 12 -11.28 9.56 -43.31
N LYS A 13 -11.31 10.05 -44.56
CA LYS A 13 -10.23 9.83 -45.55
C LYS A 13 -9.19 10.93 -45.57
N VAL A 14 -9.50 12.08 -44.93
CA VAL A 14 -8.58 13.25 -44.92
C VAL A 14 -7.56 13.07 -43.79
N THR A 15 -6.29 13.11 -44.14
CA THR A 15 -5.19 13.11 -43.20
C THR A 15 -5.14 14.38 -42.36
N LEU A 16 -4.36 14.40 -41.29
CA LEU A 16 -4.29 15.54 -40.38
C LEU A 16 -3.59 16.77 -41.02
N ASP A 17 -2.70 16.60 -42.02
CA ASP A 17 -1.90 17.68 -42.58
C ASP A 17 -2.73 18.82 -43.20
N PRO A 18 -3.69 18.59 -44.13
CA PRO A 18 -4.54 19.65 -44.63
C PRO A 18 -5.40 20.34 -43.58
N VAL A 19 -5.78 19.61 -42.52
CA VAL A 19 -6.55 20.15 -41.39
C VAL A 19 -5.71 21.15 -40.58
N ILE A 20 -4.48 20.79 -40.27
CA ILE A 20 -3.55 21.66 -39.55
C ILE A 20 -3.18 22.88 -40.41
N TYR A 21 -2.91 22.67 -41.69
CA TYR A 21 -2.64 23.78 -42.60
C TYR A 21 -3.79 24.78 -42.67
N HIS A 22 -5.03 24.31 -42.83
CA HIS A 22 -6.22 25.16 -42.77
C HIS A 22 -6.31 25.93 -41.45
N ALA A 23 -6.11 25.23 -40.31
CA ALA A 23 -6.17 25.87 -39.02
C ALA A 23 -5.13 26.96 -38.82
N VAL A 24 -3.90 26.74 -39.32
CA VAL A 24 -2.82 27.75 -39.27
C VAL A 24 -3.18 28.98 -40.13
N LEU A 25 -3.69 28.78 -41.34
CA LEU A 25 -4.09 29.89 -42.21
C LEU A 25 -5.22 30.75 -41.61
N GLU A 26 -6.25 30.11 -41.04
CA GLU A 26 -7.30 30.81 -40.35
C GLU A 26 -6.83 31.59 -39.12
N MET A 27 -5.91 31.07 -38.36
CA MET A 27 -5.34 31.76 -37.19
C MET A 27 -4.40 32.91 -37.62
N GLU A 28 -3.59 32.74 -38.67
CA GLU A 28 -2.76 33.80 -39.21
C GLU A 28 -3.60 34.98 -39.75
N LYS A 29 -4.67 34.65 -40.47
CA LYS A 29 -5.67 35.64 -40.96
C LYS A 29 -6.36 36.37 -39.78
N LYS A 30 -6.82 35.64 -38.78
CA LYS A 30 -7.52 36.19 -37.60
C LYS A 30 -6.64 37.14 -36.82
N ASN A 31 -5.37 36.76 -36.59
CA ASN A 31 -4.44 37.50 -35.73
C ASN A 31 -3.60 38.53 -36.51
N GLY A 32 -3.68 38.54 -37.84
CA GLY A 32 -2.93 39.49 -38.70
C GLY A 32 -1.39 39.32 -38.66
N CYS A 33 -0.90 38.12 -38.29
CA CYS A 33 0.52 37.81 -38.19
C CYS A 33 0.80 36.41 -38.74
N LYS A 34 2.05 36.16 -39.15
CA LYS A 34 2.54 34.80 -39.44
C LYS A 34 3.19 34.23 -38.18
N TYR A 35 3.07 32.93 -38.01
CA TYR A 35 3.75 32.21 -36.95
C TYR A 35 5.13 31.71 -37.40
N ASP A 36 6.06 31.53 -36.48
CA ASP A 36 7.36 30.92 -36.76
C ASP A 36 7.34 29.42 -36.58
N THR A 37 6.51 28.96 -35.61
CA THR A 37 6.45 27.56 -35.19
C THR A 37 4.99 27.11 -35.05
N VAL A 38 4.70 25.89 -35.45
CA VAL A 38 3.42 25.22 -35.30
C VAL A 38 3.61 23.99 -34.41
N ILE A 39 2.79 23.87 -33.37
CA ILE A 39 2.73 22.71 -32.49
C ILE A 39 1.40 21.98 -32.74
N THR A 40 1.51 20.74 -33.18
CA THR A 40 0.35 19.85 -33.28
C THR A 40 0.31 18.95 -32.06
N MET A 41 -0.84 18.88 -31.39
CA MET A 41 -1.09 17.98 -30.27
C MET A 41 -2.43 17.28 -30.48
N GLN A 42 -2.53 16.02 -30.07
CA GLN A 42 -3.77 15.26 -30.17
C GLN A 42 -4.43 15.11 -28.79
N ALA A 43 -5.73 15.19 -28.74
CA ALA A 43 -6.52 15.03 -27.52
C ALA A 43 -6.50 13.56 -27.01
N THR A 44 -6.08 12.62 -27.84
CA THR A 44 -5.93 11.20 -27.54
C THR A 44 -4.69 10.88 -26.70
N SER A 45 -3.81 11.87 -26.44
CA SER A 45 -2.61 11.72 -25.59
C SER A 45 -2.75 12.49 -24.25
N PRO A 46 -3.70 12.12 -23.35
CA PRO A 46 -4.02 12.89 -22.14
C PRO A 46 -2.97 12.79 -21.03
N THR A 47 -2.04 11.84 -21.13
CA THR A 47 -0.95 11.62 -20.15
C THR A 47 0.27 12.50 -20.38
N LEU A 48 0.32 13.25 -21.49
CA LEU A 48 1.41 14.13 -21.83
C LEU A 48 1.53 15.30 -20.84
N LYS A 49 2.71 15.48 -20.25
CA LYS A 49 2.94 16.49 -19.21
C LYS A 49 3.32 17.85 -19.81
N LYS A 50 2.85 18.91 -19.14
CA LYS A 50 3.20 20.29 -19.51
C LYS A 50 4.71 20.56 -19.49
N GLU A 51 5.40 19.96 -18.54
CA GLU A 51 6.86 20.07 -18.37
C GLU A 51 7.61 19.49 -19.57
N THR A 52 7.13 18.37 -20.09
CA THR A 52 7.69 17.68 -21.28
C THR A 52 7.53 18.57 -22.53
N ILE A 53 6.35 19.18 -22.71
CA ILE A 53 6.13 20.12 -23.83
C ILE A 53 7.05 21.35 -23.73
N LYS A 54 7.23 21.92 -22.52
CA LYS A 54 8.14 23.03 -22.30
C LYS A 54 9.60 22.66 -22.61
N ALA A 55 10.02 21.46 -22.19
CA ALA A 55 11.37 20.98 -22.48
C ALA A 55 11.57 20.76 -23.99
N ALA A 56 10.58 20.19 -24.69
CA ALA A 56 10.59 20.00 -26.11
C ALA A 56 10.68 21.34 -26.91
N LEU A 57 9.88 22.33 -26.49
CA LEU A 57 9.94 23.68 -27.09
C LEU A 57 11.29 24.34 -26.90
N LYS A 58 11.87 24.22 -25.70
CA LYS A 58 13.24 24.74 -25.45
C LYS A 58 14.24 24.03 -26.33
N PHE A 59 14.22 22.70 -26.39
CA PHE A 59 15.09 21.90 -27.24
C PHE A 59 14.96 22.32 -28.72
N PHE A 60 13.73 22.50 -29.22
CA PHE A 60 13.47 22.95 -30.59
C PHE A 60 14.04 24.35 -30.84
N SER A 61 13.83 25.31 -29.95
CA SER A 61 14.30 26.71 -30.10
C SER A 61 15.81 26.85 -30.02
N GLU A 62 16.54 25.93 -29.41
CA GLU A 62 17.99 25.89 -29.25
C GLU A 62 18.68 25.05 -30.37
N SER A 63 17.91 24.49 -31.31
CA SER A 63 18.37 23.62 -32.38
C SER A 63 18.08 24.18 -33.77
N ASP A 64 18.72 23.63 -34.78
CA ASP A 64 18.48 23.96 -36.21
C ASP A 64 17.49 23.02 -36.89
N TYR A 65 16.83 22.13 -36.15
CA TYR A 65 15.85 21.19 -36.69
C TYR A 65 14.64 21.91 -37.28
N ASP A 66 14.11 21.35 -38.38
CA ASP A 66 12.86 21.83 -38.98
C ASP A 66 11.66 21.27 -38.27
N THR A 67 11.81 20.05 -37.76
CA THR A 67 10.73 19.33 -37.05
C THR A 67 11.31 18.47 -35.94
N ILE A 68 10.65 18.47 -34.78
CA ILE A 68 10.82 17.45 -33.74
C ILE A 68 9.50 16.71 -33.49
N ILE A 69 9.62 15.40 -33.30
CA ILE A 69 8.49 14.49 -33.16
C ILE A 69 8.61 13.80 -31.81
N SER A 70 7.53 13.78 -31.03
CA SER A 70 7.47 12.96 -29.81
C SER A 70 7.48 11.47 -30.17
N ALA A 71 8.42 10.73 -29.62
CA ALA A 71 8.50 9.30 -29.83
C ALA A 71 8.96 8.58 -28.56
N MET A 72 8.60 7.32 -28.47
CA MET A 72 9.03 6.40 -27.43
C MET A 72 10.06 5.43 -27.99
N ASN A 73 11.20 5.29 -27.31
CA ASN A 73 12.19 4.27 -27.67
C ASN A 73 11.72 2.90 -27.15
N LYS A 74 11.29 2.03 -28.07
CA LYS A 74 10.82 0.68 -27.76
C LYS A 74 11.56 -0.37 -28.59
N PRO A 75 12.81 -0.72 -28.21
CA PRO A 75 13.58 -1.76 -28.87
C PRO A 75 12.86 -3.09 -28.79
N HIS A 76 12.51 -3.66 -29.94
CA HIS A 76 11.81 -4.94 -29.99
C HIS A 76 12.14 -5.71 -31.27
N LEU A 77 12.17 -7.05 -31.16
CA LEU A 77 12.30 -7.91 -32.34
C LEU A 77 10.99 -7.88 -33.12
N SER A 78 11.02 -7.40 -34.37
CA SER A 78 9.82 -7.31 -35.20
C SER A 78 9.97 -8.06 -36.51
N TRP A 79 8.83 -8.37 -37.12
CA TRP A 79 8.74 -9.05 -38.39
C TRP A 79 7.87 -8.23 -39.33
N GLY A 80 8.24 -8.18 -40.59
CA GLY A 80 7.51 -7.47 -41.63
C GLY A 80 7.06 -8.42 -42.74
N VAL A 81 6.31 -7.87 -43.70
CA VAL A 81 5.94 -8.56 -44.94
C VAL A 81 6.66 -7.89 -46.09
N LYS A 82 7.46 -8.64 -46.85
CA LYS A 82 8.09 -8.22 -48.08
C LYS A 82 7.78 -9.22 -49.17
N ASP A 83 7.22 -8.77 -50.27
CA ASP A 83 6.82 -9.61 -51.43
C ASP A 83 5.92 -10.82 -51.02
N GLY A 84 4.99 -10.56 -50.11
CA GLY A 84 4.06 -11.57 -49.58
C GLY A 84 4.68 -12.59 -48.61
N LYS A 85 5.95 -12.44 -48.24
CA LYS A 85 6.65 -13.31 -47.28
C LYS A 85 6.95 -12.63 -45.98
N ILE A 86 6.88 -13.37 -44.88
CA ILE A 86 7.27 -12.90 -43.56
C ILE A 86 8.82 -12.83 -43.51
N VAL A 87 9.34 -11.66 -43.18
CA VAL A 87 10.77 -11.40 -43.05
C VAL A 87 11.09 -10.75 -41.70
N LYS A 88 12.24 -11.06 -41.14
CA LYS A 88 12.71 -10.43 -39.90
C LYS A 88 13.20 -8.99 -40.17
N ASN A 89 12.86 -8.06 -39.26
CA ASN A 89 13.34 -6.66 -39.29
C ASN A 89 14.61 -6.44 -38.43
N TYR A 90 15.35 -7.51 -38.11
CA TYR A 90 16.56 -7.45 -37.29
C TYR A 90 17.67 -8.32 -37.92
N GLU A 91 18.90 -7.91 -37.76
CA GLU A 91 20.05 -8.66 -38.27
C GLU A 91 20.38 -9.86 -37.39
N LYS A 92 20.53 -9.60 -36.06
CA LYS A 92 20.88 -10.59 -35.04
C LYS A 92 19.85 -10.58 -33.92
N ARG A 93 19.52 -11.78 -33.40
CA ARG A 93 18.62 -11.93 -32.26
C ARG A 93 19.42 -11.64 -30.99
N LEU A 94 19.21 -10.46 -30.40
CA LEU A 94 19.85 -9.98 -29.16
C LEU A 94 18.82 -9.93 -28.03
N ASN A 95 19.32 -9.80 -26.80
CA ASN A 95 18.49 -9.45 -25.64
C ASN A 95 17.92 -8.03 -25.79
N SER A 96 16.78 -7.73 -25.19
CA SER A 96 16.10 -6.44 -25.32
C SER A 96 16.98 -5.23 -25.00
N GLN A 97 17.90 -5.38 -24.04
CA GLN A 97 18.83 -4.33 -23.61
C GLN A 97 19.96 -4.06 -24.62
N GLU A 98 20.21 -4.97 -25.55
CA GLU A 98 21.26 -4.90 -26.57
C GLU A 98 20.71 -4.55 -27.95
N LEU A 99 19.38 -4.43 -28.09
CA LEU A 99 18.77 -4.08 -29.36
C LEU A 99 19.02 -2.60 -29.68
N PRO A 100 19.21 -2.25 -30.97
CA PRO A 100 19.29 -0.87 -31.38
C PRO A 100 18.01 -0.11 -31.05
N ALA A 101 18.14 1.21 -30.83
CA ALA A 101 17.00 2.08 -30.60
C ALA A 101 15.96 1.93 -31.73
N ASN A 102 14.70 1.85 -31.33
CA ASN A 102 13.56 1.78 -32.26
C ASN A 102 12.50 2.77 -31.77
N TYR A 103 12.43 3.91 -32.43
CA TYR A 103 11.52 4.99 -32.06
C TYR A 103 10.15 4.78 -32.70
N LEU A 104 9.14 4.66 -31.85
CA LEU A 104 7.74 4.65 -32.25
C LEU A 104 7.18 6.05 -32.05
N GLU A 105 6.66 6.65 -33.11
CA GLU A 105 5.98 7.94 -33.06
C GLU A 105 4.75 7.83 -32.17
N THR A 106 4.51 8.85 -31.35
CA THR A 106 3.34 8.93 -30.46
C THR A 106 2.44 10.09 -30.91
N GLY A 107 1.17 10.04 -30.58
CA GLY A 107 0.23 11.15 -30.84
C GLY A 107 0.49 12.42 -30.00
N GLY A 108 1.48 12.40 -29.09
CA GLY A 108 1.74 13.43 -28.10
C GLY A 108 1.92 14.83 -28.68
N PHE A 109 2.97 15.04 -29.46
CA PHE A 109 3.19 16.31 -30.15
C PHE A 109 4.12 16.19 -31.35
N LEU A 110 3.94 17.15 -32.28
CA LEU A 110 4.87 17.46 -33.37
C LEU A 110 5.09 18.97 -33.33
N ILE A 111 6.36 19.42 -33.26
CA ILE A 111 6.76 20.82 -33.29
C ILE A 111 7.53 21.06 -34.57
N THR A 112 7.07 21.97 -35.39
CA THR A 112 7.67 22.19 -36.71
C THR A 112 7.73 23.68 -37.05
N LYS A 113 8.72 24.08 -37.87
CA LYS A 113 8.79 25.41 -38.46
C LYS A 113 7.54 25.65 -39.33
N ARG A 114 6.99 26.86 -39.26
CA ARG A 114 5.80 27.23 -40.05
C ARG A 114 5.98 27.01 -41.54
N GLU A 115 7.17 27.25 -42.08
CA GLU A 115 7.46 27.07 -43.50
C GLU A 115 7.33 25.62 -43.99
N CYS A 116 7.48 24.64 -43.10
CA CYS A 116 7.32 23.23 -43.43
C CYS A 116 5.83 22.78 -43.40
N VAL A 117 4.90 23.64 -42.96
CA VAL A 117 3.47 23.29 -42.88
C VAL A 117 2.79 23.66 -44.19
N SER A 118 2.29 22.66 -44.92
CA SER A 118 1.58 22.75 -46.16
C SER A 118 0.33 21.84 -46.15
N GLU A 119 -0.43 21.89 -47.24
CA GLU A 119 -1.58 20.99 -47.43
C GLU A 119 -1.17 19.52 -47.57
N SER A 120 0.08 19.26 -48.03
CA SER A 120 0.58 17.90 -48.27
C SER A 120 1.50 17.34 -47.18
N GLY A 121 1.85 18.14 -46.17
CA GLY A 121 2.70 17.68 -45.08
C GLY A 121 3.06 18.77 -44.10
N ARG A 122 3.61 18.36 -42.97
CA ARG A 122 4.06 19.23 -41.87
C ARG A 122 5.41 18.79 -41.27
N ILE A 123 6.13 17.93 -41.97
CA ILE A 123 7.47 17.45 -41.56
C ILE A 123 8.50 18.03 -42.52
N GLY A 124 9.52 18.70 -41.97
CA GLY A 124 10.62 19.25 -42.72
C GLY A 124 11.67 18.21 -43.10
N GLU A 125 12.77 18.66 -43.72
CA GLU A 125 13.86 17.76 -44.16
C GLU A 125 14.80 17.38 -42.99
N ASN A 126 15.07 18.33 -42.07
CA ASN A 126 15.94 18.13 -40.91
C ASN A 126 15.09 17.80 -39.66
N VAL A 127 14.92 16.50 -39.39
CA VAL A 127 14.03 15.97 -38.35
C VAL A 127 14.83 15.39 -37.19
N ASN A 128 14.35 15.58 -35.96
CA ASN A 128 14.83 14.84 -34.80
C ASN A 128 13.68 14.32 -33.94
N ILE A 129 14.01 13.35 -33.09
CA ILE A 129 13.10 12.76 -32.13
C ILE A 129 13.28 13.44 -30.76
N PHE A 130 12.18 13.74 -30.12
CA PHE A 130 12.14 14.07 -28.68
C PHE A 130 11.58 12.87 -27.95
N GLU A 131 12.47 12.16 -27.25
CA GLU A 131 12.08 10.95 -26.50
C GLU A 131 11.24 11.32 -25.30
N ILE A 132 10.06 10.67 -25.15
CA ILE A 132 9.16 10.79 -24.01
C ILE A 132 9.03 9.47 -23.28
N SER A 133 8.62 9.53 -22.02
CA SER A 133 8.44 8.33 -21.19
C SER A 133 7.28 7.45 -21.69
N GLU A 134 7.31 6.15 -21.37
CA GLU A 134 6.26 5.19 -21.76
C GLU A 134 4.89 5.63 -21.23
N ASP A 135 4.83 6.18 -20.01
CA ASP A 135 3.58 6.70 -19.42
C ASP A 135 3.02 7.91 -20.21
N GLU A 136 3.87 8.76 -20.80
CA GLU A 136 3.43 9.91 -21.59
C GLU A 136 3.17 9.58 -23.07
N ALA A 137 3.59 8.40 -23.50
CA ALA A 137 3.51 7.94 -24.88
C ALA A 137 2.19 7.25 -25.25
N VAL A 138 1.27 7.13 -24.29
CA VAL A 138 -0.01 6.42 -24.53
C VAL A 138 -0.92 7.27 -25.40
N ASP A 139 -1.36 6.70 -26.53
CA ASP A 139 -2.38 7.27 -27.42
C ASP A 139 -3.65 6.42 -27.32
N ILE A 140 -4.81 7.04 -27.13
CA ILE A 140 -6.08 6.36 -26.91
C ILE A 140 -6.72 5.99 -28.26
N ASP A 141 -6.42 4.80 -28.75
CA ASP A 141 -7.06 4.19 -29.92
C ASP A 141 -8.05 3.09 -29.55
N THR A 142 -7.84 2.45 -28.39
CA THR A 142 -8.66 1.32 -27.92
C THR A 142 -9.18 1.56 -26.51
N TYR A 143 -10.17 0.73 -26.08
CA TYR A 143 -10.64 0.74 -24.70
C TYR A 143 -9.53 0.37 -23.69
N SER A 144 -8.58 -0.49 -24.10
CA SER A 144 -7.42 -0.84 -23.26
C SER A 144 -6.53 0.37 -23.00
N ASP A 145 -6.31 1.21 -24.03
CA ASP A 145 -5.53 2.44 -23.88
C ASP A 145 -6.23 3.45 -22.97
N TRP A 146 -7.57 3.53 -23.06
CA TRP A 146 -8.37 4.35 -22.16
C TRP A 146 -8.14 3.94 -20.70
N VAL A 147 -8.28 2.65 -20.39
CA VAL A 147 -8.07 2.12 -19.01
C VAL A 147 -6.65 2.38 -18.55
N LEU A 148 -5.66 2.21 -19.44
CA LEU A 148 -4.25 2.50 -19.12
C LEU A 148 -4.04 3.98 -18.80
N CYS A 149 -4.57 4.88 -19.63
CA CYS A 149 -4.51 6.33 -19.39
C CYS A 149 -5.18 6.72 -18.07
N GLU A 150 -6.35 6.17 -17.78
CA GLU A 150 -7.08 6.44 -16.53
C GLU A 150 -6.24 6.02 -15.32
N ASN A 151 -5.63 4.84 -15.35
CA ASN A 151 -4.75 4.36 -14.29
C ASN A 151 -3.51 5.25 -14.11
N ILE A 152 -2.87 5.68 -15.21
CA ILE A 152 -1.72 6.59 -15.17
C ILE A 152 -2.10 7.94 -14.56
N LEU A 153 -3.24 8.52 -14.98
CA LEU A 153 -3.70 9.82 -14.48
C LEU A 153 -4.15 9.79 -13.01
N LYS A 154 -4.65 8.64 -12.54
CA LYS A 154 -5.02 8.42 -11.13
C LYS A 154 -3.84 8.03 -10.25
N ARG A 155 -2.68 7.70 -10.83
CA ARG A 155 -1.50 7.27 -10.08
C ARG A 155 -1.04 8.36 -9.11
N LYS A 156 -0.86 7.98 -7.86
CA LYS A 156 -0.34 8.84 -6.78
C LYS A 156 1.03 8.37 -6.35
N LYS A 157 1.86 9.29 -5.88
CA LYS A 157 3.09 9.00 -5.16
C LYS A 157 2.79 8.92 -3.68
N ILE A 158 2.92 7.73 -3.09
CA ILE A 158 2.57 7.47 -1.70
C ILE A 158 3.82 7.10 -0.93
N ILE A 159 4.11 7.84 0.13
CA ILE A 159 5.17 7.49 1.07
C ILE A 159 4.52 6.83 2.30
N PHE A 160 4.97 5.62 2.62
CA PHE A 160 4.71 4.96 3.90
C PHE A 160 5.88 5.21 4.85
N ARG A 161 5.68 6.10 5.83
CA ARG A 161 6.61 6.33 6.93
C ARG A 161 6.26 5.39 8.07
N THR A 162 7.09 4.39 8.33
CA THR A 162 6.80 3.33 9.31
C THR A 162 8.01 2.97 10.17
N VAL A 163 7.77 2.25 11.26
CA VAL A 163 8.79 1.79 12.20
C VAL A 163 8.65 0.29 12.46
N GLY A 164 9.80 -0.40 12.56
CA GLY A 164 9.84 -1.83 12.86
C GLY A 164 11.06 -2.15 13.71
N LYS A 165 10.98 -1.91 15.04
CA LYS A 165 12.07 -2.09 16.00
C LYS A 165 11.77 -3.27 16.93
N MET A 166 12.81 -3.93 17.47
CA MET A 166 12.67 -5.03 18.42
C MET A 166 11.72 -4.71 19.57
N LYS A 167 11.77 -3.49 20.12
CA LYS A 167 10.97 -3.07 21.28
C LYS A 167 9.52 -2.70 20.93
N LEU A 168 9.27 -2.23 19.71
CA LEU A 168 7.93 -1.78 19.27
C LEU A 168 7.14 -2.88 18.56
N GLY A 169 7.85 -3.94 18.10
CA GLY A 169 7.24 -5.00 17.29
C GLY A 169 7.09 -4.62 15.82
N MET A 170 6.40 -5.46 15.07
CA MET A 170 6.28 -5.41 13.61
C MET A 170 4.88 -4.99 13.11
N GLY A 171 3.96 -4.67 14.03
CA GLY A 171 2.56 -4.38 13.69
C GLY A 171 2.40 -3.23 12.70
N HIS A 172 3.19 -2.17 12.84
CA HIS A 172 3.20 -1.00 11.96
C HIS A 172 3.65 -1.38 10.53
N VAL A 173 4.76 -2.08 10.41
CA VAL A 173 5.29 -2.54 9.11
C VAL A 173 4.32 -3.49 8.41
N TYR A 174 3.75 -4.47 9.13
CA TYR A 174 2.79 -5.39 8.53
C TYR A 174 1.52 -4.68 8.04
N ARG A 175 1.00 -3.70 8.78
CA ARG A 175 -0.14 -2.89 8.35
C ARG A 175 0.19 -2.11 7.07
N CYS A 176 1.31 -1.41 7.06
CA CYS A 176 1.77 -0.66 5.89
C CYS A 176 1.95 -1.56 4.67
N LEU A 177 2.56 -2.76 4.83
CA LEU A 177 2.71 -3.72 3.74
C LEU A 177 1.36 -4.24 3.23
N THR A 178 0.42 -4.58 4.13
CA THR A 178 -0.92 -5.02 3.76
C THR A 178 -1.63 -3.99 2.88
N LEU A 179 -1.53 -2.69 3.25
CA LEU A 179 -2.12 -1.60 2.48
C LEU A 179 -1.36 -1.35 1.17
N ALA A 180 -0.03 -1.40 1.20
CA ALA A 180 0.81 -1.18 0.02
C ALA A 180 0.52 -2.21 -1.09
N TYR A 181 0.31 -3.48 -0.74
CA TYR A 181 -0.07 -4.51 -1.72
C TYR A 181 -1.42 -4.25 -2.39
N LYS A 182 -2.34 -3.56 -1.74
CA LYS A 182 -3.62 -3.14 -2.34
C LYS A 182 -3.52 -1.84 -3.15
N LEU A 183 -2.44 -1.11 -2.98
CA LEU A 183 -2.17 0.18 -3.64
C LEU A 183 -1.14 0.07 -4.78
N THR A 184 -0.93 -1.12 -5.34
CA THR A 184 0.07 -1.39 -6.40
C THR A 184 -0.16 -0.61 -7.71
N GLY A 185 -1.32 0.00 -7.91
CA GLY A 185 -1.57 0.96 -9.00
C GLY A 185 -0.88 2.32 -8.82
N HIS A 186 -0.27 2.57 -7.66
CA HIS A 186 0.39 3.82 -7.27
C HIS A 186 1.91 3.64 -7.13
N GLU A 187 2.66 4.75 -7.11
CA GLU A 187 4.11 4.74 -6.83
C GLU A 187 4.32 4.73 -5.31
N ILE A 188 4.83 3.62 -4.78
CA ILE A 188 4.99 3.43 -3.34
C ILE A 188 6.47 3.50 -2.96
N LEU A 189 6.76 4.27 -1.91
CA LEU A 189 8.07 4.34 -1.27
C LEU A 189 7.90 4.17 0.25
N PHE A 190 8.66 3.25 0.83
CA PHE A 190 8.77 3.13 2.28
C PHE A 190 9.90 4.00 2.82
N VAL A 191 9.67 4.65 3.96
CA VAL A 191 10.72 5.39 4.69
C VAL A 191 10.75 4.89 6.12
N LEU A 192 11.92 4.43 6.57
CA LEU A 192 12.12 3.86 7.90
C LEU A 192 13.33 4.50 8.60
N ASP A 193 13.32 4.51 9.93
CA ASP A 193 14.51 4.89 10.70
C ASP A 193 15.62 3.85 10.55
N SER A 194 16.88 4.26 10.64
CA SER A 194 18.05 3.36 10.63
C SER A 194 18.04 2.31 11.74
N GLU A 195 17.36 2.58 12.86
CA GLU A 195 17.18 1.62 13.96
C GLU A 195 16.07 0.56 13.69
N SER A 196 15.40 0.62 12.55
CA SER A 196 14.30 -0.28 12.17
C SER A 196 14.80 -1.52 11.40
N ASP A 197 15.86 -2.14 11.81
CA ASP A 197 16.53 -3.24 11.10
C ASP A 197 15.59 -4.34 10.63
N ILE A 198 14.67 -4.79 11.51
CA ILE A 198 13.70 -5.84 11.19
C ILE A 198 12.66 -5.33 10.18
N GLY A 199 12.21 -4.08 10.36
CA GLY A 199 11.28 -3.42 9.44
C GLY A 199 11.87 -3.29 8.04
N ILE A 200 13.12 -2.83 7.95
CA ILE A 200 13.87 -2.68 6.69
C ILE A 200 14.01 -4.05 6.00
N ALA A 201 14.42 -5.07 6.74
CA ALA A 201 14.55 -6.42 6.20
C ALA A 201 13.22 -6.94 5.63
N LYS A 202 12.09 -6.66 6.31
CA LYS A 202 10.76 -7.11 5.88
C LYS A 202 10.24 -6.36 4.65
N VAL A 203 10.46 -5.05 4.57
CA VAL A 203 10.11 -4.24 3.38
C VAL A 203 10.93 -4.68 2.17
N LYS A 204 12.22 -4.97 2.37
CA LYS A 204 13.11 -5.51 1.34
C LYS A 204 12.66 -6.89 0.84
N GLU A 205 12.28 -7.80 1.74
CA GLU A 205 11.71 -9.11 1.41
C GLU A 205 10.44 -8.98 0.57
N ALA A 206 9.62 -7.96 0.86
CA ALA A 206 8.38 -7.65 0.14
C ALA A 206 8.60 -6.97 -1.22
N ASN A 207 9.86 -6.69 -1.61
CA ASN A 207 10.27 -6.03 -2.85
C ASN A 207 9.69 -4.62 -3.07
N PHE A 208 9.40 -3.87 -2.00
CA PHE A 208 9.05 -2.46 -2.13
C PHE A 208 10.31 -1.58 -2.09
N PRO A 209 10.33 -0.46 -2.85
CA PRO A 209 11.35 0.57 -2.71
C PRO A 209 11.36 1.14 -1.30
N TYR A 210 12.53 1.41 -0.76
CA TYR A 210 12.67 2.02 0.56
C TYR A 210 13.86 2.96 0.66
N GLU A 211 13.74 3.93 1.57
CA GLU A 211 14.81 4.84 2.00
C GLU A 211 14.96 4.74 3.52
N VAL A 212 16.16 4.95 4.01
CA VAL A 212 16.49 4.91 5.43
C VAL A 212 16.90 6.29 5.88
N ILE A 213 16.43 6.73 7.05
CA ILE A 213 16.71 8.04 7.62
C ILE A 213 17.23 7.93 9.04
N ASP A 214 18.06 8.89 9.44
CA ASP A 214 18.55 9.03 10.80
C ASP A 214 17.80 10.12 11.59
N ASN A 215 17.20 11.07 10.88
CA ASN A 215 16.53 12.23 11.48
C ASN A 215 15.47 12.85 10.55
N GLU A 216 14.70 13.81 11.08
CA GLU A 216 13.62 14.50 10.35
C GLU A 216 14.14 15.35 9.16
N ARG A 217 15.38 15.83 9.17
CA ARG A 217 15.97 16.57 8.06
C ARG A 217 16.19 15.68 6.85
N ASP A 218 16.64 14.43 7.07
CA ASP A 218 16.80 13.45 6.02
C ASP A 218 15.44 13.14 5.38
N PHE A 219 14.40 13.01 6.23
CA PHE A 219 13.02 12.82 5.76
C PHE A 219 12.56 13.98 4.89
N GLU A 220 12.72 15.21 5.36
CA GLU A 220 12.36 16.40 4.57
C GLU A 220 13.08 16.45 3.22
N GLY A 221 14.37 16.07 3.17
CA GLY A 221 15.14 15.95 1.94
C GLY A 221 14.54 14.94 0.95
N ILE A 222 14.08 13.79 1.45
CA ILE A 222 13.38 12.78 0.63
C ILE A 222 12.06 13.36 0.10
N LEU A 223 11.27 14.00 0.96
CA LEU A 223 9.99 14.61 0.56
C LEU A 223 10.15 15.65 -0.54
N GLN A 224 11.15 16.52 -0.44
CA GLN A 224 11.45 17.55 -1.45
C GLN A 224 11.86 16.94 -2.81
N LYS A 225 12.59 15.81 -2.79
CA LYS A 225 13.01 15.07 -3.98
C LYS A 225 11.85 14.32 -4.64
N VAL A 226 11.08 13.58 -3.84
CA VAL A 226 10.00 12.68 -4.31
C VAL A 226 8.75 13.47 -4.66
N LYS A 227 8.42 14.52 -3.89
CA LYS A 227 7.19 15.32 -3.97
C LYS A 227 5.95 14.40 -3.94
N PRO A 228 5.71 13.72 -2.81
CA PRO A 228 4.60 12.78 -2.70
C PRO A 228 3.25 13.48 -2.77
N ASP A 229 2.26 12.81 -3.33
CA ASP A 229 0.86 13.23 -3.23
C ASP A 229 0.31 12.94 -1.84
N ILE A 230 0.71 11.79 -1.26
CA ILE A 230 0.20 11.28 0.01
C ILE A 230 1.36 10.81 0.90
N ILE A 231 1.30 11.17 2.18
CA ILE A 231 2.13 10.58 3.23
C ILE A 231 1.22 9.79 4.17
N VAL A 232 1.59 8.54 4.42
CA VAL A 232 0.96 7.68 5.42
C VAL A 232 1.94 7.44 6.56
N ASN A 233 1.66 7.99 7.72
CA ASN A 233 2.47 7.84 8.92
C ASN A 233 1.93 6.70 9.79
N ASP A 234 2.78 5.74 10.08
CA ASP A 234 2.53 4.65 11.02
C ASP A 234 3.75 4.49 11.94
N ILE A 235 3.95 5.52 12.79
CA ILE A 235 5.15 5.73 13.61
C ILE A 235 4.86 6.00 15.10
N LEU A 236 3.63 5.79 15.56
CA LEU A 236 3.11 6.23 16.85
C LEU A 236 2.75 7.73 16.87
N ASP A 237 2.96 8.38 18.02
CA ASP A 237 2.53 9.75 18.25
C ASP A 237 3.38 10.75 17.48
N THR A 238 2.73 11.66 16.77
CA THR A 238 3.42 12.74 16.03
C THR A 238 3.43 14.04 16.80
N THR A 239 4.40 14.90 16.46
CA THR A 239 4.50 16.27 16.99
C THR A 239 4.01 17.29 15.96
N PRO A 240 3.63 18.51 16.39
CA PRO A 240 3.29 19.59 15.47
C PRO A 240 4.42 19.94 14.50
N GLU A 241 5.68 19.88 14.95
CA GLU A 241 6.87 20.18 14.15
C GLU A 241 7.03 19.15 13.02
N TYR A 242 6.93 17.86 13.34
CA TYR A 242 6.97 16.78 12.37
C TYR A 242 5.83 16.90 11.34
N MET A 243 4.60 17.14 11.81
CA MET A 243 3.45 17.28 10.93
C MET A 243 3.57 18.51 10.00
N ASN A 244 4.20 19.59 10.44
CA ASN A 244 4.48 20.76 9.60
C ASN A 244 5.43 20.39 8.43
N ILE A 245 6.40 19.51 8.64
CA ILE A 245 7.24 18.98 7.55
C ILE A 245 6.38 18.19 6.57
N CYS A 246 5.52 17.28 7.05
CA CYS A 246 4.65 16.47 6.21
C CYS A 246 3.69 17.32 5.35
N THR A 247 2.93 18.21 5.99
CA THR A 247 1.87 19.00 5.33
C THR A 247 2.39 20.04 4.33
N ARG A 248 3.64 20.48 4.45
CA ARG A 248 4.28 21.37 3.46
C ARG A 248 4.72 20.64 2.20
N ASN A 249 4.95 19.34 2.29
CA ASN A 249 5.58 18.56 1.23
C ASN A 249 4.64 17.52 0.57
N ALA A 250 3.40 17.39 1.05
CA ALA A 250 2.42 16.47 0.47
C ALA A 250 1.04 17.12 0.38
N GLY A 251 0.23 16.64 -0.57
CA GLY A 251 -1.16 17.09 -0.74
C GLY A 251 -2.11 16.49 0.31
N ARG A 252 -1.74 15.35 0.92
CA ARG A 252 -2.53 14.65 1.95
C ARG A 252 -1.63 13.93 2.94
N VAL A 253 -2.00 13.94 4.22
CA VAL A 253 -1.28 13.25 5.30
C VAL A 253 -2.27 12.42 6.11
N VAL A 254 -2.01 11.12 6.24
CA VAL A 254 -2.83 10.16 6.99
C VAL A 254 -1.99 9.53 8.09
N ASN A 255 -2.47 9.58 9.32
CA ASN A 255 -1.77 9.01 10.47
C ASN A 255 -2.52 7.78 11.01
N PHE A 256 -1.77 6.77 11.46
CA PHE A 256 -2.30 5.60 12.14
C PHE A 256 -1.99 5.63 13.63
N GLU A 257 -3.03 5.37 14.45
CA GLU A 257 -2.92 5.17 15.91
C GLU A 257 -2.15 6.30 16.61
N ASP A 258 -2.27 7.50 16.04
CA ASP A 258 -1.64 8.70 16.53
C ASP A 258 -2.54 9.37 17.59
N VAL A 259 -2.04 9.44 18.81
CA VAL A 259 -2.69 10.13 19.94
C VAL A 259 -1.87 11.35 20.40
N GLY A 260 -0.85 11.72 19.61
CA GLY A 260 0.05 12.84 19.86
C GLY A 260 -0.57 14.19 19.53
N GLN A 261 0.17 15.25 19.86
CA GLN A 261 -0.27 16.63 19.59
C GLN A 261 -0.26 16.99 18.09
N GLY A 262 0.45 16.20 17.27
CA GLY A 262 0.49 16.37 15.82
C GLY A 262 -0.75 15.84 15.10
N ALA A 263 -1.49 14.90 15.68
CA ALA A 263 -2.65 14.22 15.09
C ALA A 263 -3.68 15.19 14.48
N LYS A 264 -3.94 16.33 15.13
CA LYS A 264 -4.90 17.35 14.66
C LYS A 264 -4.52 18.03 13.32
N TYR A 265 -3.28 17.87 12.86
CA TYR A 265 -2.80 18.45 11.60
C TYR A 265 -2.84 17.46 10.44
N ALA A 266 -3.17 16.19 10.69
CA ALA A 266 -3.37 15.21 9.62
C ALA A 266 -4.73 15.41 8.94
N ASP A 267 -4.84 15.01 7.67
CA ASP A 267 -6.11 15.00 6.94
C ASP A 267 -7.03 13.87 7.41
N ALA A 268 -6.43 12.77 7.89
CA ALA A 268 -7.14 11.67 8.52
C ALA A 268 -6.26 10.99 9.57
N VAL A 269 -6.86 10.62 10.70
CA VAL A 269 -6.22 9.83 11.77
C VAL A 269 -7.05 8.56 11.97
N ILE A 270 -6.45 7.40 11.72
CA ILE A 270 -7.14 6.11 11.76
C ILE A 270 -6.76 5.37 13.04
N ASN A 271 -7.69 5.33 13.99
CA ASN A 271 -7.53 4.80 15.33
C ASN A 271 -8.37 3.55 15.54
N ALA A 272 -8.00 2.43 14.90
CA ALA A 272 -8.75 1.17 15.01
C ALA A 272 -8.73 0.55 16.42
N LEU A 273 -7.66 0.80 17.18
CA LEU A 273 -7.41 0.19 18.50
C LEU A 273 -7.95 1.01 19.66
N TYR A 274 -8.15 2.31 19.49
CA TYR A 274 -8.54 3.25 20.54
C TYR A 274 -9.98 3.74 20.37
N GLU A 275 -10.59 4.15 21.47
CA GLU A 275 -11.83 4.92 21.50
C GLU A 275 -11.60 6.17 22.37
N LYS A 276 -11.81 7.36 21.82
CA LYS A 276 -11.76 8.62 22.58
C LYS A 276 -13.14 9.26 22.63
N GLY A 277 -13.45 9.91 23.78
CA GLY A 277 -14.70 10.62 23.99
C GLY A 277 -14.82 11.89 23.13
N ASP A 278 -13.75 12.70 23.02
CA ASP A 278 -13.71 13.93 22.24
C ASP A 278 -13.06 13.65 20.88
N ARG A 279 -13.88 13.42 19.85
CA ARG A 279 -13.40 13.17 18.49
C ARG A 279 -13.05 14.49 17.78
N LEU A 280 -11.85 14.53 17.20
CA LEU A 280 -11.54 15.55 16.20
C LEU A 280 -12.31 15.18 14.89
N TYR A 281 -12.62 16.17 14.07
CA TYR A 281 -13.37 15.97 12.83
C TYR A 281 -12.67 15.04 11.81
N ASN A 282 -11.34 14.88 11.95
CA ASN A 282 -10.49 14.07 11.08
C ASN A 282 -10.15 12.68 11.65
N GLU A 283 -10.72 12.29 12.80
CA GLU A 283 -10.42 11.01 13.46
C GLU A 283 -11.47 9.93 13.16
N TYR A 284 -10.99 8.76 12.78
CA TYR A 284 -11.76 7.58 12.39
C TYR A 284 -11.50 6.42 13.36
N TYR A 285 -12.47 6.11 14.20
CA TYR A 285 -12.33 5.15 15.30
C TYR A 285 -13.04 3.83 15.07
N GLY A 286 -12.50 2.79 15.73
CA GLY A 286 -13.13 1.52 15.96
C GLY A 286 -12.74 0.42 14.97
N SER A 287 -13.16 -0.79 15.30
CA SER A 287 -12.75 -2.03 14.63
C SER A 287 -13.08 -2.10 13.13
N LYS A 288 -14.03 -1.31 12.64
CA LYS A 288 -14.38 -1.26 11.22
C LYS A 288 -13.25 -0.71 10.32
N TYR A 289 -12.23 -0.05 10.91
CA TYR A 289 -11.03 0.43 10.22
C TYR A 289 -9.81 -0.46 10.47
N PHE A 290 -10.00 -1.61 11.09
CA PHE A 290 -8.90 -2.52 11.30
C PHE A 290 -8.47 -3.19 9.99
N CYS A 291 -7.19 -3.06 9.64
CA CYS A 291 -6.59 -3.72 8.49
C CYS A 291 -6.13 -5.11 8.89
N ILE A 292 -6.99 -6.09 8.72
CA ILE A 292 -6.66 -7.50 8.94
C ILE A 292 -5.77 -8.01 7.80
N ARG A 293 -4.84 -8.92 8.10
CA ARG A 293 -3.98 -9.55 7.07
C ARG A 293 -4.80 -10.53 6.22
N ASP A 294 -4.50 -10.60 4.93
CA ASP A 294 -5.25 -11.43 3.97
C ASP A 294 -5.28 -12.91 4.37
N GLU A 295 -4.22 -13.44 5.00
CA GLU A 295 -4.19 -14.82 5.49
C GLU A 295 -5.37 -15.18 6.43
N PHE A 296 -5.95 -14.20 7.13
CA PHE A 296 -7.12 -14.42 8.00
C PHE A 296 -8.45 -14.22 7.27
N LEU A 297 -8.44 -13.63 6.09
CA LEU A 297 -9.62 -13.52 5.23
C LEU A 297 -9.76 -14.74 4.31
N GLU A 298 -8.66 -15.43 4.05
CA GLU A 298 -8.62 -16.63 3.19
C GLU A 298 -8.98 -17.93 3.94
N GLU A 299 -8.80 -17.94 5.28
CA GLU A 299 -9.07 -19.12 6.11
C GLU A 299 -10.50 -19.09 6.64
N GLU A 300 -11.13 -20.25 6.67
CA GLU A 300 -12.44 -20.41 7.31
C GLU A 300 -12.28 -20.76 8.81
N PRO A 301 -13.06 -20.13 9.70
CA PRO A 301 -13.09 -20.49 11.10
C PRO A 301 -13.53 -21.97 11.28
N LYS A 302 -12.74 -22.75 12.03
CA LYS A 302 -13.10 -24.16 12.30
C LYS A 302 -14.49 -24.28 12.96
N GLU A 303 -15.10 -25.44 12.88
CA GLU A 303 -16.31 -25.72 13.65
C GLU A 303 -16.05 -25.69 15.16
N PHE A 304 -17.06 -25.29 15.93
CA PHE A 304 -16.96 -25.24 17.40
C PHE A 304 -16.82 -26.62 17.99
N SER A 305 -15.83 -26.79 18.88
CA SER A 305 -15.67 -27.99 19.72
C SER A 305 -16.03 -27.74 21.18
N SER A 306 -16.81 -28.58 21.77
CA SER A 306 -17.09 -28.56 23.24
C SER A 306 -15.86 -28.96 24.04
N GLU A 307 -14.96 -29.75 23.48
CA GLU A 307 -13.69 -30.18 24.08
C GLU A 307 -12.57 -29.25 23.67
N VAL A 308 -11.70 -28.89 24.61
CA VAL A 308 -10.47 -28.13 24.35
C VAL A 308 -9.31 -29.10 24.16
N LYS A 309 -8.73 -29.11 22.97
CA LYS A 309 -7.54 -29.92 22.63
C LYS A 309 -6.33 -29.05 22.38
N ASN A 310 -6.51 -27.87 21.77
CA ASN A 310 -5.41 -27.01 21.36
C ASN A 310 -5.57 -25.62 21.99
N ILE A 311 -4.60 -25.22 22.79
CA ILE A 311 -4.48 -23.86 23.32
C ILE A 311 -3.29 -23.18 22.67
N ILE A 312 -3.49 -22.04 22.02
CA ILE A 312 -2.39 -21.23 21.50
C ILE A 312 -2.02 -20.11 22.46
N VAL A 313 -0.72 -19.87 22.60
CA VAL A 313 -0.15 -18.80 23.41
C VAL A 313 0.64 -17.88 22.47
N ILE A 314 0.20 -16.61 22.35
CA ILE A 314 0.80 -15.66 21.40
C ILE A 314 0.79 -14.24 21.97
N PHE A 315 1.96 -13.67 22.25
CA PHE A 315 2.13 -12.30 22.78
C PHE A 315 2.76 -11.35 21.78
N GLY A 316 2.49 -11.54 20.49
CA GLY A 316 3.00 -10.70 19.41
C GLY A 316 4.46 -10.93 19.08
N GLY A 317 5.12 -9.92 18.49
CA GLY A 317 6.48 -10.07 17.95
C GLY A 317 7.60 -10.03 18.97
N ALA A 318 7.44 -9.26 20.04
CA ALA A 318 8.54 -8.93 20.96
C ALA A 318 8.34 -9.41 22.41
N ASP A 319 7.12 -9.39 22.93
CA ASP A 319 6.76 -9.72 24.32
C ASP A 319 7.73 -9.12 25.36
N PRO A 320 7.80 -7.79 25.51
CA PRO A 320 8.76 -7.15 26.40
C PRO A 320 8.49 -7.44 27.90
N SER A 321 7.30 -7.94 28.23
CA SER A 321 6.90 -8.28 29.62
C SER A 321 7.11 -9.75 29.98
N ASP A 322 7.69 -10.55 29.07
CA ASP A 322 7.97 -11.99 29.27
C ASP A 322 6.72 -12.81 29.71
N LEU A 323 5.54 -12.44 29.20
CA LEU A 323 4.31 -13.19 29.48
C LEU A 323 4.36 -14.59 28.85
N THR A 324 5.08 -14.75 27.74
CA THR A 324 5.35 -16.04 27.10
C THR A 324 6.08 -16.99 28.05
N GLY A 325 7.18 -16.57 28.68
CA GLY A 325 7.95 -17.38 29.64
C GLY A 325 7.15 -17.70 30.89
N ARG A 326 6.32 -16.75 31.34
CA ARG A 326 5.39 -16.95 32.46
C ARG A 326 4.34 -18.01 32.13
N LEU A 327 3.70 -17.91 30.97
CA LEU A 327 2.68 -18.88 30.51
C LEU A 327 3.28 -20.26 30.27
N TYR A 328 4.55 -20.33 29.82
CA TYR A 328 5.26 -21.61 29.69
C TYR A 328 5.30 -22.38 31.02
N SER A 329 5.57 -21.70 32.14
CA SER A 329 5.54 -22.28 33.48
C SER A 329 4.12 -22.64 33.98
N ILE A 330 3.13 -21.82 33.62
CA ILE A 330 1.71 -22.05 33.94
C ILE A 330 1.18 -23.26 33.15
N CYS A 331 1.52 -23.41 31.88
CA CYS A 331 1.05 -24.53 31.06
C CYS A 331 1.55 -25.90 31.55
N LYS A 332 2.75 -25.95 32.14
CA LYS A 332 3.23 -27.19 32.82
C LYS A 332 2.31 -27.61 33.96
N LYS A 333 1.85 -26.66 34.79
CA LYS A 333 0.90 -26.92 35.87
C LYS A 333 -0.48 -27.32 35.34
N LEU A 334 -0.93 -26.69 34.28
CA LEU A 334 -2.19 -27.01 33.62
C LEU A 334 -2.15 -28.41 32.99
N HIS A 335 -1.05 -28.85 32.45
CA HIS A 335 -0.89 -30.19 31.86
C HIS A 335 -1.06 -31.29 32.90
N GLU A 336 -0.65 -31.09 34.17
CA GLU A 336 -0.88 -32.07 35.25
C GLU A 336 -2.37 -32.36 35.44
N VAL A 337 -3.24 -31.39 35.18
CA VAL A 337 -4.71 -31.51 35.32
C VAL A 337 -5.40 -31.87 33.99
N TYR A 338 -4.85 -31.41 32.90
CA TYR A 338 -5.38 -31.56 31.51
C TYR A 338 -4.38 -32.22 30.58
N PRO A 339 -4.00 -33.50 30.77
CA PRO A 339 -2.92 -34.14 30.04
C PRO A 339 -3.18 -34.37 28.56
N LEU A 340 -4.43 -34.19 28.10
CA LEU A 340 -4.77 -34.30 26.67
C LEU A 340 -4.78 -32.96 25.92
N VAL A 341 -4.51 -31.85 26.63
CA VAL A 341 -4.46 -30.53 26.02
C VAL A 341 -3.03 -30.26 25.50
N GLU A 342 -2.94 -29.83 24.25
CA GLU A 342 -1.70 -29.37 23.62
C GLU A 342 -1.58 -27.85 23.73
N PHE A 343 -0.40 -27.35 24.09
CA PHE A 343 -0.10 -25.93 24.22
C PHE A 343 0.89 -25.52 23.14
N HIS A 344 0.46 -24.67 22.21
CA HIS A 344 1.24 -24.21 21.09
C HIS A 344 1.66 -22.75 21.30
N PHE A 345 2.94 -22.53 21.55
CA PHE A 345 3.54 -21.21 21.73
C PHE A 345 3.99 -20.66 20.39
N LEU A 346 3.37 -19.59 19.92
CA LEU A 346 3.76 -18.87 18.71
C LEU A 346 4.67 -17.72 19.13
N VAL A 347 5.97 -17.93 18.97
CA VAL A 347 7.01 -17.03 19.48
C VAL A 347 7.49 -16.13 18.35
N GLY A 348 7.37 -14.83 18.53
CA GLY A 348 7.76 -13.86 17.53
C GLY A 348 9.28 -13.70 17.43
N PHE A 349 9.75 -13.21 16.28
CA PHE A 349 11.18 -13.07 15.97
C PHE A 349 11.93 -12.24 17.02
N ALA A 350 11.30 -11.18 17.56
CA ALA A 350 11.92 -10.23 18.46
C ALA A 350 11.85 -10.62 19.95
N TYR A 351 11.29 -11.78 20.30
CA TYR A 351 11.25 -12.23 21.69
C TYR A 351 12.65 -12.57 22.20
N SER A 352 13.05 -11.91 23.29
CA SER A 352 14.43 -11.93 23.80
C SER A 352 14.79 -13.16 24.66
N HIS A 353 13.79 -13.94 25.08
CA HIS A 353 13.99 -15.07 26.00
C HIS A 353 13.71 -16.44 25.35
N LYS A 354 13.92 -16.56 24.04
CA LYS A 354 13.68 -17.81 23.29
C LYS A 354 14.46 -19.01 23.83
N ASP A 355 15.64 -18.75 24.37
CA ASP A 355 16.51 -19.75 24.98
C ASP A 355 15.97 -20.37 26.30
N LYS A 356 15.01 -19.69 26.94
CA LYS A 356 14.40 -20.14 28.18
C LYS A 356 13.21 -21.09 28.00
N ILE A 357 12.68 -21.18 26.79
CA ILE A 357 11.53 -22.01 26.47
C ILE A 357 11.88 -22.99 25.37
N VAL A 358 11.52 -24.25 25.56
CA VAL A 358 11.80 -25.32 24.61
C VAL A 358 10.55 -26.19 24.43
N THR A 359 10.45 -26.86 23.29
CA THR A 359 9.42 -27.89 23.11
C THR A 359 9.59 -28.97 24.19
N ASP A 360 8.51 -29.26 24.87
CA ASP A 360 8.45 -30.24 25.97
C ASP A 360 7.29 -31.20 25.70
N GLU A 361 7.58 -32.22 24.89
CA GLU A 361 6.57 -33.20 24.45
C GLU A 361 5.97 -33.98 25.62
N ALA A 362 6.70 -34.16 26.72
CA ALA A 362 6.20 -34.85 27.92
C ALA A 362 5.07 -34.05 28.61
N ASN A 363 5.04 -32.74 28.41
CA ASN A 363 3.99 -31.84 28.91
C ASN A 363 3.11 -31.28 27.78
N ASN A 364 3.13 -31.86 26.57
CA ASN A 364 2.36 -31.40 25.40
C ASN A 364 2.58 -29.89 25.08
N ILE A 365 3.80 -29.39 25.25
CA ILE A 365 4.16 -28.00 24.96
C ILE A 365 5.02 -27.94 23.71
N PHE A 366 4.55 -27.22 22.71
CA PHE A 366 5.19 -27.07 21.39
C PHE A 366 5.57 -25.60 21.14
N ILE A 367 6.84 -25.36 20.85
CA ILE A 367 7.35 -24.02 20.55
C ILE A 367 7.49 -23.85 19.05
N HIS A 368 6.84 -22.83 18.49
CA HIS A 368 6.87 -22.47 17.08
C HIS A 368 7.52 -21.10 16.93
N ASN A 369 8.79 -21.10 16.56
CA ASN A 369 9.53 -19.86 16.31
C ASN A 369 9.20 -19.33 14.90
N ASP A 370 8.92 -18.04 14.81
CA ASP A 370 8.75 -17.31 13.55
C ASP A 370 7.73 -17.94 12.58
N ALA A 371 6.57 -18.32 13.13
CA ALA A 371 5.49 -18.92 12.35
C ALA A 371 5.09 -18.01 11.17
N LYS A 372 5.28 -18.49 9.94
CA LYS A 372 4.99 -17.73 8.71
C LYS A 372 3.48 -17.52 8.48
N ARG A 373 2.66 -18.50 8.85
CA ARG A 373 1.19 -18.47 8.75
C ARG A 373 0.58 -18.69 10.13
N VAL A 374 0.29 -17.62 10.83
CA VAL A 374 -0.33 -17.65 12.16
C VAL A 374 -1.79 -18.13 12.05
N SER A 375 -2.47 -17.83 10.96
CA SER A 375 -3.84 -18.27 10.68
C SER A 375 -3.98 -19.79 10.77
N SER A 376 -3.01 -20.56 10.28
CA SER A 376 -3.05 -22.03 10.30
C SER A 376 -3.00 -22.65 11.70
N PHE A 377 -2.50 -21.93 12.70
CA PHE A 377 -2.58 -22.33 14.10
C PHE A 377 -3.92 -21.93 14.70
N MET A 378 -4.43 -20.75 14.35
CA MET A 378 -5.74 -20.28 14.85
C MET A 378 -6.89 -21.13 14.34
N THR A 379 -6.80 -21.67 13.09
CA THR A 379 -7.80 -22.63 12.58
C THR A 379 -7.88 -23.94 13.37
N LYS A 380 -6.87 -24.27 14.16
CA LYS A 380 -6.83 -25.49 14.99
C LYS A 380 -7.13 -25.19 16.45
N ALA A 381 -6.98 -23.95 16.88
CA ALA A 381 -7.12 -23.56 18.28
C ALA A 381 -8.57 -23.67 18.79
N ASP A 382 -8.73 -24.07 20.02
CA ASP A 382 -9.99 -24.10 20.78
C ASP A 382 -10.07 -22.94 21.77
N LEU A 383 -8.90 -22.46 22.19
CA LEU A 383 -8.71 -21.36 23.13
C LEU A 383 -7.36 -20.67 22.84
N ALA A 384 -7.27 -19.39 23.13
CA ALA A 384 -6.02 -18.64 23.04
C ALA A 384 -5.71 -17.90 24.35
N VAL A 385 -4.41 -17.64 24.58
CA VAL A 385 -3.94 -16.67 25.57
C VAL A 385 -3.05 -15.69 24.83
N THR A 386 -3.40 -14.39 24.90
CA THR A 386 -2.76 -13.38 24.03
C THR A 386 -2.60 -12.03 24.71
N SER A 387 -1.86 -11.14 24.06
CA SER A 387 -1.77 -9.73 24.45
C SER A 387 -3.00 -8.93 23.97
N GLN A 388 -3.16 -7.70 24.50
CA GLN A 388 -4.25 -6.78 24.13
C GLN A 388 -3.92 -5.98 22.85
N GLY A 389 -3.08 -6.53 21.99
CA GLY A 389 -2.63 -5.91 20.76
C GLY A 389 -3.53 -6.24 19.56
N ARG A 390 -2.92 -6.24 18.37
CA ARG A 390 -3.61 -6.48 17.09
C ARG A 390 -4.11 -7.91 16.93
N THR A 391 -3.47 -8.87 17.57
CA THR A 391 -3.81 -10.31 17.52
C THR A 391 -5.25 -10.62 17.97
N VAL A 392 -5.85 -9.77 18.84
CA VAL A 392 -7.24 -9.95 19.24
C VAL A 392 -8.23 -9.85 18.08
N TYR A 393 -7.92 -9.04 17.07
CA TYR A 393 -8.75 -8.93 15.86
C TYR A 393 -8.60 -10.16 14.96
N GLU A 394 -7.38 -10.69 14.89
CA GLU A 394 -7.07 -11.91 14.14
C GLU A 394 -7.77 -13.11 14.78
N LEU A 395 -7.74 -13.21 16.10
CA LEU A 395 -8.50 -14.23 16.86
C LEU A 395 -10.01 -14.08 16.69
N ALA A 396 -10.52 -12.83 16.67
CA ALA A 396 -11.94 -12.58 16.44
C ALA A 396 -12.39 -13.02 15.05
N SER A 397 -11.60 -12.74 14.00
CA SER A 397 -11.94 -13.18 12.64
C SER A 397 -11.98 -14.69 12.49
N MET A 398 -11.16 -15.40 13.27
CA MET A 398 -11.12 -16.87 13.30
C MET A 398 -12.09 -17.49 14.34
N GLY A 399 -12.75 -16.65 15.13
CA GLY A 399 -13.69 -17.11 16.18
C GLY A 399 -13.01 -17.94 17.25
N VAL A 400 -11.80 -17.58 17.69
CA VAL A 400 -11.04 -18.27 18.72
C VAL A 400 -11.22 -17.55 20.06
N PRO A 401 -11.97 -18.13 21.04
CA PRO A 401 -12.10 -17.56 22.37
C PRO A 401 -10.75 -17.33 23.01
N ALA A 402 -10.57 -16.21 23.72
CA ALA A 402 -9.25 -15.90 24.27
C ALA A 402 -9.30 -15.23 25.65
N VAL A 403 -8.26 -15.53 26.46
CA VAL A 403 -7.85 -14.78 27.63
C VAL A 403 -6.83 -13.75 27.17
N VAL A 404 -7.05 -12.49 27.53
CA VAL A 404 -6.24 -11.37 27.07
C VAL A 404 -5.57 -10.68 28.27
N MET A 405 -4.28 -10.36 28.12
CA MET A 405 -3.51 -9.60 29.12
C MET A 405 -2.65 -8.56 28.41
N ALA A 406 -2.81 -7.29 28.80
CA ALA A 406 -1.97 -6.21 28.25
C ALA A 406 -0.52 -6.33 28.72
N GLN A 407 0.43 -6.05 27.83
CA GLN A 407 1.86 -6.08 28.14
C GLN A 407 2.33 -4.78 28.81
N ASN A 408 1.70 -3.66 28.53
CA ASN A 408 2.03 -2.34 29.05
C ASN A 408 0.79 -1.46 29.15
N GLU A 409 0.92 -0.28 29.80
CA GLU A 409 -0.20 0.65 30.03
C GLU A 409 -0.82 1.16 28.71
N ARG A 410 -0.03 1.42 27.67
CA ARG A 410 -0.55 1.85 26.36
C ARG A 410 -1.42 0.76 25.72
N GLU A 411 -0.99 -0.49 25.77
CA GLU A 411 -1.75 -1.61 25.24
C GLU A 411 -3.06 -1.84 26.04
N ALA A 412 -3.04 -1.54 27.35
CA ALA A 412 -4.22 -1.61 28.20
C ALA A 412 -5.33 -0.58 27.84
N GLU A 413 -4.99 0.46 27.08
CA GLU A 413 -5.95 1.43 26.57
C GLU A 413 -6.70 0.96 25.32
N HIS A 414 -6.31 -0.17 24.71
CA HIS A 414 -7.00 -0.73 23.56
C HIS A 414 -8.37 -1.30 23.97
N VAL A 415 -9.41 -0.94 23.23
CA VAL A 415 -10.81 -1.17 23.68
C VAL A 415 -11.44 -2.44 23.13
N PHE A 416 -10.89 -3.05 22.08
CA PHE A 416 -11.56 -4.16 21.40
C PHE A 416 -11.62 -5.44 22.23
N ALA A 417 -10.62 -5.75 23.05
CA ALA A 417 -10.48 -6.98 23.82
C ALA A 417 -11.41 -7.03 25.06
N GLY A 418 -12.69 -6.74 24.87
CA GLY A 418 -13.69 -6.77 25.93
C GLY A 418 -14.70 -7.92 25.78
N ILE A 419 -15.48 -8.16 26.84
CA ILE A 419 -16.49 -9.23 26.90
C ILE A 419 -17.55 -9.06 25.78
N GLN A 420 -17.89 -7.83 25.42
CA GLN A 420 -18.83 -7.48 24.35
C GLN A 420 -18.36 -7.94 22.96
N ASN A 421 -17.06 -8.22 22.81
CA ASN A 421 -16.43 -8.72 21.59
C ASN A 421 -15.93 -10.17 21.75
N GLY A 422 -16.31 -10.86 22.84
CA GLY A 422 -16.00 -12.27 23.05
C GLY A 422 -14.60 -12.52 23.61
N PHE A 423 -14.09 -11.65 24.49
CA PHE A 423 -12.78 -11.82 25.14
C PHE A 423 -12.90 -11.71 26.66
N ILE A 424 -12.11 -12.50 27.39
CA ILE A 424 -11.89 -12.34 28.83
C ILE A 424 -10.61 -11.55 29.03
N ASN A 425 -10.72 -10.29 29.37
CA ASN A 425 -9.58 -9.38 29.56
C ASN A 425 -9.23 -9.27 31.04
N LEU A 426 -8.03 -9.68 31.41
CA LEU A 426 -7.49 -9.61 32.76
C LEU A 426 -6.75 -8.28 33.04
N GLY A 427 -6.65 -7.35 32.05
CA GLY A 427 -5.89 -6.11 32.18
C GLY A 427 -4.38 -6.33 32.09
N LEU A 428 -3.60 -5.53 32.83
CA LEU A 428 -2.12 -5.64 32.79
C LEU A 428 -1.64 -6.98 33.30
N GLY A 429 -0.92 -7.72 32.47
CA GLY A 429 -0.38 -9.04 32.81
C GLY A 429 0.57 -9.03 34.00
N SER A 430 1.36 -7.96 34.15
CA SER A 430 2.27 -7.78 35.31
C SER A 430 1.54 -7.61 36.64
N LYS A 431 0.26 -7.23 36.64
CA LYS A 431 -0.54 -7.06 37.84
C LYS A 431 -1.37 -8.28 38.18
N GLN A 432 -1.40 -9.31 37.34
CA GLN A 432 -2.15 -10.55 37.58
C GLN A 432 -1.30 -11.57 38.33
N ASP A 433 -1.90 -12.33 39.26
CA ASP A 433 -1.25 -13.49 39.85
C ASP A 433 -1.47 -14.76 39.00
N ASP A 434 -0.60 -15.76 39.16
CA ASP A 434 -0.65 -17.00 38.38
C ASP A 434 -1.97 -17.78 38.64
N ASN A 435 -2.52 -17.76 39.85
CA ASN A 435 -3.74 -18.49 40.17
C ASN A 435 -4.96 -17.90 39.44
N THR A 436 -5.03 -16.57 39.31
CA THR A 436 -6.07 -15.90 38.51
C THR A 436 -5.98 -16.32 37.05
N ILE A 437 -4.78 -16.36 36.47
CA ILE A 437 -4.58 -16.80 35.08
C ILE A 437 -4.98 -18.26 34.91
N ILE A 438 -4.49 -19.17 35.79
CA ILE A 438 -4.78 -20.59 35.77
C ILE A 438 -6.30 -20.82 35.90
N SER A 439 -6.93 -20.23 36.90
CA SER A 439 -8.38 -20.45 37.17
C SER A 439 -9.25 -19.92 36.03
N THR A 440 -8.85 -18.84 35.36
CA THR A 440 -9.55 -18.31 34.17
C THR A 440 -9.45 -19.26 32.97
N ILE A 441 -8.26 -19.80 32.71
CA ILE A 441 -8.04 -20.78 31.62
C ILE A 441 -8.85 -22.06 31.94
N GLU A 442 -8.75 -22.57 33.15
CA GLU A 442 -9.51 -23.76 33.60
C GLU A 442 -11.04 -23.57 33.49
N TRP A 443 -11.52 -22.39 33.90
CA TRP A 443 -12.92 -22.06 33.76
C TRP A 443 -13.37 -22.14 32.31
N LEU A 444 -12.63 -21.56 31.40
CA LEU A 444 -12.94 -21.63 29.98
C LEU A 444 -12.82 -23.04 29.40
N ILE A 445 -11.88 -23.87 29.86
CA ILE A 445 -11.80 -25.28 29.46
C ILE A 445 -13.09 -26.03 29.88
N LYS A 446 -13.60 -25.78 31.08
CA LYS A 446 -14.74 -26.47 31.68
C LYS A 446 -16.11 -25.96 31.22
N THR A 447 -16.20 -24.78 30.58
CA THR A 447 -17.47 -24.13 30.21
C THR A 447 -17.60 -23.90 28.71
N PRO A 448 -17.94 -24.93 27.90
CA PRO A 448 -18.08 -24.81 26.46
C PRO A 448 -19.14 -23.80 26.03
N GLU A 449 -20.21 -23.60 26.81
CA GLU A 449 -21.26 -22.61 26.50
C GLU A 449 -20.71 -21.18 26.46
N VAL A 450 -19.81 -20.84 27.41
CA VAL A 450 -19.15 -19.54 27.45
C VAL A 450 -18.27 -19.36 26.22
N ARG A 451 -17.44 -20.36 25.88
CA ARG A 451 -16.59 -20.31 24.67
C ARG A 451 -17.42 -20.20 23.39
N LYS A 452 -18.59 -20.90 23.34
CA LYS A 452 -19.50 -20.80 22.21
C LYS A 452 -20.05 -19.37 22.02
N GLU A 453 -20.43 -18.74 23.12
CA GLU A 453 -20.92 -17.36 23.11
C GLU A 453 -19.80 -16.36 22.75
N MET A 454 -18.60 -16.52 23.32
CA MET A 454 -17.43 -15.73 22.97
C MET A 454 -17.18 -15.80 21.46
N ARG A 455 -17.14 -17.00 20.88
CA ARG A 455 -17.00 -17.23 19.46
C ARG A 455 -18.10 -16.55 18.64
N ARG A 456 -19.37 -16.66 19.05
CA ARG A 456 -20.49 -16.00 18.37
C ARG A 456 -20.31 -14.48 18.31
N LEU A 457 -19.88 -13.87 19.39
CA LEU A 457 -19.61 -12.43 19.48
C LEU A 457 -18.43 -12.02 18.58
N GLN A 458 -17.38 -12.82 18.53
CA GLN A 458 -16.21 -12.60 17.67
C GLN A 458 -16.59 -12.66 16.19
N LEU A 459 -17.25 -13.73 15.75
CA LEU A 459 -17.67 -13.94 14.37
C LEU A 459 -18.81 -13.01 13.91
N SER A 460 -19.45 -12.28 14.83
CA SER A 460 -20.40 -11.21 14.45
C SER A 460 -19.71 -9.95 13.89
N LYS A 461 -18.38 -9.89 13.95
CA LYS A 461 -17.61 -8.75 13.48
C LYS A 461 -17.13 -8.99 12.05
N ASP A 462 -17.41 -8.05 11.17
CA ASP A 462 -16.92 -8.09 9.80
C ASP A 462 -15.68 -7.20 9.64
N PHE A 463 -14.53 -7.83 9.40
CA PHE A 463 -13.27 -7.15 9.11
C PHE A 463 -12.95 -7.10 7.62
N SER A 464 -13.74 -7.73 6.75
CA SER A 464 -13.44 -7.87 5.32
C SER A 464 -13.36 -6.52 4.60
N LYS A 465 -14.15 -5.55 5.03
CA LYS A 465 -14.20 -4.20 4.43
C LYS A 465 -13.21 -3.20 5.06
N GLY A 466 -12.49 -3.59 6.12
CA GLY A 466 -11.62 -2.67 6.88
C GLY A 466 -10.49 -2.08 6.03
N GLN A 467 -9.81 -2.91 5.26
CA GLN A 467 -8.74 -2.47 4.36
C GLN A 467 -9.27 -1.47 3.30
N ASN A 468 -10.41 -1.76 2.67
CA ASN A 468 -10.99 -0.91 1.62
C ASN A 468 -11.41 0.45 2.20
N ARG A 469 -12.04 0.49 3.38
CA ARG A 469 -12.36 1.76 4.06
C ARG A 469 -11.12 2.59 4.34
N VAL A 470 -10.06 1.96 4.80
CA VAL A 470 -8.78 2.63 5.07
C VAL A 470 -8.14 3.14 3.78
N ILE A 471 -8.17 2.36 2.70
CA ILE A 471 -7.69 2.77 1.37
C ILE A 471 -8.48 3.98 0.86
N GLY A 472 -9.81 3.95 0.99
CA GLY A 472 -10.66 5.11 0.64
C GLY A 472 -10.25 6.36 1.41
N LEU A 473 -9.96 6.25 2.71
CA LEU A 473 -9.46 7.36 3.52
C LEU A 473 -8.05 7.82 3.08
N ILE A 474 -7.16 6.91 2.71
CA ILE A 474 -5.81 7.27 2.22
C ILE A 474 -5.93 8.03 0.89
N LEU A 475 -6.70 7.52 -0.06
CA LEU A 475 -6.85 8.10 -1.40
C LEU A 475 -7.79 9.30 -1.45
N ASN A 476 -8.55 9.56 -0.40
CA ASN A 476 -9.66 10.53 -0.34
C ASN A 476 -10.76 10.21 -1.38
N ASP A 477 -11.06 8.93 -1.51
CA ASP A 477 -12.08 8.43 -2.43
C ASP A 477 -13.33 8.05 -1.60
N SER A 478 -14.39 8.86 -1.74
CA SER A 478 -15.60 8.77 -0.90
C SER A 478 -16.62 7.73 -1.39
N SER A 479 -16.22 6.79 -2.24
CA SER A 479 -17.15 5.87 -2.90
C SER A 479 -17.73 4.75 -2.02
N ASP A 480 -17.27 4.54 -0.78
CA ASP A 480 -17.65 3.38 0.05
C ASP A 480 -18.32 3.71 1.41
N ASP A 481 -18.72 4.95 1.69
CA ASP A 481 -19.34 5.32 2.99
C ASP A 481 -20.89 5.26 3.01
N GLU A 482 -21.55 4.77 1.94
CA GLU A 482 -22.99 4.51 1.93
C GLU A 482 -23.27 2.99 1.85
N GLU A 483 -23.24 2.29 3.02
CA GLU A 483 -24.16 1.19 3.37
C GLU A 483 -23.93 0.69 4.79
#